data_6ad6e3b2e32407673279494234ad505f
#
_entry.id   6ad6e3b2e32407673279494234ad505f
#
_cell.length_a   1.000
_cell.length_b   1.000
_cell.length_c   1.000
_cell.angle_alpha   90.00
_cell.angle_beta   90.00
_cell.angle_gamma   90.00
#
_symmetry.space_group_name_H-M   'P 1'
#
loop_
_entity.id
_entity.type
_entity.pdbx_description
1 polymer ?
#
loop_
_entity_poly.entity_id
_entity_poly.type
_entity_poly.pdbx_seq_one_letter_code
_entity_poly.pdbx_strand_id
1 'polypeptide(L)'
;MARFGVEAIRYFSHARAAHVDTAGDLTYTFNRSNGLDNKLRGAGHTRAFYWANTDVWETDIRDTDQGGDDRHWADDVDLFWIETHGNHDDGGHAVLLYDTPATEWYANSSRWQLGEDWNNEWVMAYSCDTAALPTVTGLWNIFARMHIYCGAWDLMWDGITTDECGDDVGDNLVHGDTVSHAWHDGV
;
A
#
# COMPACT_ATOMS: atom_id res chain seq x y z
N MET A 1 -5.42 -19.87 5.57
CA MET A 1 -5.04 -19.45 4.21
C MET A 1 -5.58 -18.06 4.07
N ALA A 2 -4.72 -17.08 3.89
CA ALA A 2 -5.13 -15.68 3.76
C ALA A 2 -5.25 -15.28 2.30
N ARG A 3 -6.10 -14.29 2.02
CA ARG A 3 -6.16 -13.59 0.74
C ARG A 3 -5.32 -12.31 0.83
N PHE A 4 -4.63 -11.96 -0.22
CA PHE A 4 -3.85 -10.73 -0.25
C PHE A 4 -3.96 -10.01 -1.59
N GLY A 5 -3.79 -8.69 -1.56
CA GLY A 5 -3.73 -7.81 -2.71
C GLY A 5 -2.44 -7.01 -2.75
N VAL A 6 -1.98 -6.70 -3.94
CA VAL A 6 -0.77 -5.92 -4.16
C VAL A 6 -1.06 -4.80 -5.16
N GLU A 7 -0.65 -3.60 -4.79
CA GLU A 7 -0.60 -2.43 -5.67
C GLU A 7 0.81 -1.85 -5.68
N ALA A 8 1.35 -1.62 -6.88
CA ALA A 8 2.73 -1.18 -7.03
C ALA A 8 2.89 -0.21 -8.19
N ILE A 9 3.40 1.00 -7.92
CA ILE A 9 3.67 2.00 -8.96
C ILE A 9 5.18 2.19 -9.08
N ARG A 10 5.71 1.84 -10.24
CA ARG A 10 7.11 2.04 -10.59
C ARG A 10 7.34 3.28 -11.45
N TYR A 11 6.47 3.51 -12.45
CA TYR A 11 6.70 4.51 -13.48
C TYR A 11 5.81 5.73 -13.29
N PHE A 12 6.38 6.78 -12.72
CA PHE A 12 5.72 8.08 -12.52
C PHE A 12 5.94 9.03 -13.70
N SER A 13 6.97 8.79 -14.50
CA SER A 13 7.24 9.55 -15.73
C SER A 13 6.12 9.49 -16.77
N HIS A 14 5.19 8.54 -16.64
CA HIS A 14 4.00 8.41 -17.49
C HIS A 14 2.72 8.88 -16.78
N ALA A 15 2.79 9.35 -15.55
CA ALA A 15 1.64 9.87 -14.84
C ALA A 15 1.10 11.12 -15.54
N ARG A 16 -0.22 11.18 -15.70
CA ARG A 16 -0.89 12.28 -16.42
C ARG A 16 -1.03 13.56 -15.62
N ALA A 17 -0.81 13.50 -14.31
CA ALA A 17 -0.98 14.64 -13.43
C ALA A 17 0.31 15.48 -13.40
N ALA A 18 0.18 16.76 -13.67
CA ALA A 18 1.29 17.71 -13.60
C ALA A 18 1.96 17.78 -12.20
N HIS A 19 1.30 17.27 -11.19
CA HIS A 19 1.81 17.21 -9.82
C HIS A 19 2.73 16.01 -9.56
N VAL A 20 2.64 14.97 -10.38
CA VAL A 20 3.42 13.73 -10.24
C VAL A 20 4.63 13.72 -11.18
N ASP A 21 4.65 14.58 -12.19
CA ASP A 21 5.76 14.72 -13.16
C ASP A 21 7.12 15.00 -12.51
N THR A 22 7.14 15.44 -11.26
CA THR A 22 8.39 15.68 -10.49
C THR A 22 8.82 14.47 -9.66
N ALA A 23 7.98 13.47 -9.52
CA ALA A 23 8.32 12.24 -8.84
C ALA A 23 9.16 11.35 -9.79
N GLY A 24 10.31 10.91 -9.32
CA GLY A 24 11.15 9.97 -10.09
C GLY A 24 10.52 8.59 -10.14
N ASP A 25 10.89 7.80 -11.14
CA ASP A 25 10.54 6.39 -11.19
C ASP A 25 11.15 5.62 -10.00
N LEU A 26 10.42 4.68 -9.44
CA LEU A 26 10.88 3.82 -8.34
C LEU A 26 11.46 2.52 -8.94
N THR A 27 12.78 2.40 -8.93
CA THR A 27 13.47 1.33 -9.66
C THR A 27 13.18 -0.07 -9.14
N TYR A 28 13.08 -0.23 -7.82
CA TYR A 28 13.01 -1.52 -7.15
C TYR A 28 11.61 -1.93 -6.67
N THR A 29 10.59 -1.13 -6.94
CA THR A 29 9.20 -1.42 -6.56
C THR A 29 8.77 -2.84 -6.94
N PHE A 30 9.01 -3.25 -8.18
CA PHE A 30 8.59 -4.57 -8.60
C PHE A 30 9.44 -5.71 -8.04
N ASN A 31 10.66 -5.44 -7.61
CA ASN A 31 11.45 -6.44 -6.91
C ASN A 31 10.78 -6.77 -5.57
N ARG A 32 10.50 -5.75 -4.76
CA ARG A 32 9.87 -5.89 -3.45
C ARG A 32 8.47 -6.48 -3.54
N SER A 33 7.62 -5.89 -4.36
CA SER A 33 6.22 -6.35 -4.52
C SER A 33 6.12 -7.77 -5.06
N ASN A 34 6.99 -8.16 -6.01
CA ASN A 34 7.06 -9.54 -6.51
C ASN A 34 7.66 -10.49 -5.47
N GLY A 35 8.62 -10.03 -4.68
CA GLY A 35 9.20 -10.79 -3.58
C GLY A 35 8.10 -11.24 -2.61
N LEU A 36 7.35 -10.28 -2.07
CA LEU A 36 6.21 -10.57 -1.20
C LEU A 36 5.18 -11.51 -1.86
N ASP A 37 4.76 -11.21 -3.09
CA ASP A 37 3.79 -12.03 -3.84
C ASP A 37 4.26 -13.48 -3.97
N ASN A 38 5.52 -13.68 -4.36
CA ASN A 38 6.07 -15.00 -4.56
C ASN A 38 6.15 -15.81 -3.25
N LYS A 39 6.56 -15.18 -2.14
CA LYS A 39 6.64 -15.83 -0.83
C LYS A 39 5.26 -16.27 -0.34
N LEU A 40 4.30 -15.36 -0.34
CA LEU A 40 2.95 -15.66 0.13
C LEU A 40 2.27 -16.73 -0.74
N ARG A 41 2.38 -16.64 -2.07
CA ARG A 41 1.83 -17.68 -2.96
C ARG A 41 2.55 -19.02 -2.81
N GLY A 42 3.86 -19.00 -2.64
CA GLY A 42 4.65 -20.20 -2.38
C GLY A 42 4.23 -20.93 -1.11
N ALA A 43 3.76 -20.19 -0.10
CA ALA A 43 3.21 -20.74 1.14
C ALA A 43 1.72 -21.13 1.04
N GLY A 44 1.10 -20.97 -0.12
CA GLY A 44 -0.28 -21.38 -0.37
C GLY A 44 -1.34 -20.32 -0.07
N HIS A 45 -0.95 -19.06 0.19
CA HIS A 45 -1.89 -17.95 0.28
C HIS A 45 -2.45 -17.59 -1.09
N THR A 46 -3.63 -16.98 -1.12
CA THR A 46 -4.33 -16.65 -2.37
C THR A 46 -4.15 -15.18 -2.71
N ARG A 47 -3.49 -14.89 -3.82
CA ARG A 47 -3.50 -13.54 -4.38
C ARG A 47 -4.86 -13.25 -4.99
N ALA A 48 -5.53 -12.21 -4.49
CA ALA A 48 -6.78 -11.72 -5.04
C ALA A 48 -6.52 -10.85 -6.28
N PHE A 49 -5.57 -9.92 -6.16
CA PHE A 49 -5.16 -9.05 -7.26
C PHE A 49 -3.67 -8.66 -7.16
N TYR A 50 -3.13 -8.21 -8.28
CA TYR A 50 -1.84 -7.54 -8.39
C TYR A 50 -1.96 -6.46 -9.46
N TRP A 51 -2.08 -5.22 -9.01
CA TRP A 51 -2.18 -4.06 -9.90
C TRP A 51 -0.85 -3.32 -9.97
N ALA A 52 -0.52 -2.84 -11.16
CA ALA A 52 0.78 -2.21 -11.40
C ALA A 52 0.64 -0.95 -12.25
N ASN A 53 1.33 0.11 -11.86
CA ASN A 53 1.38 1.39 -12.60
C ASN A 53 -0.01 1.95 -12.92
N THR A 54 -0.42 1.91 -14.20
CA THR A 54 -1.67 2.49 -14.71
C THR A 54 -2.95 1.80 -14.21
N ASP A 55 -2.80 0.63 -13.62
CA ASP A 55 -3.92 -0.16 -13.09
C ASP A 55 -4.12 0.05 -11.59
N VAL A 56 -3.31 0.91 -10.96
CA VAL A 56 -3.41 1.29 -9.55
C VAL A 56 -4.16 2.61 -9.45
N TRP A 57 -5.32 2.59 -8.84
CA TRP A 57 -6.20 3.76 -8.80
C TRP A 57 -6.59 4.12 -7.36
N GLU A 58 -6.74 5.40 -7.11
CA GLU A 58 -7.19 5.91 -5.81
C GLU A 58 -8.53 5.30 -5.36
N THR A 59 -9.42 5.01 -6.30
CA THR A 59 -10.72 4.38 -6.02
C THR A 59 -10.61 2.98 -5.43
N ASP A 60 -9.49 2.28 -5.62
CA ASP A 60 -9.30 0.92 -5.12
C ASP A 60 -9.11 0.88 -3.60
N ILE A 61 -8.78 2.05 -3.02
CA ILE A 61 -8.57 2.23 -1.57
C ILE A 61 -9.62 3.15 -0.95
N ARG A 62 -10.26 4.00 -1.76
CA ARG A 62 -11.28 4.91 -1.26
C ARG A 62 -12.53 4.16 -0.87
N ASP A 63 -13.04 4.50 0.33
CA ASP A 63 -14.29 4.00 0.88
C ASP A 63 -15.44 4.08 -0.13
N THR A 64 -16.15 2.98 -0.26
CA THR A 64 -17.31 2.85 -1.16
C THR A 64 -18.39 3.88 -0.87
N ASP A 65 -18.63 4.24 0.39
CA ASP A 65 -19.58 5.26 0.80
C ASP A 65 -19.14 6.67 0.39
N GLN A 66 -17.87 6.84 0.07
CA GLN A 66 -17.30 8.08 -0.48
C GLN A 66 -17.08 8.02 -2.00
N GLY A 67 -17.64 7.00 -2.65
CA GLY A 67 -17.60 6.84 -4.10
C GLY A 67 -16.36 6.10 -4.61
N GLY A 68 -15.65 5.38 -3.75
CA GLY A 68 -14.61 4.42 -4.12
C GLY A 68 -15.16 3.03 -4.41
N ASP A 69 -14.26 2.07 -4.44
CA ASP A 69 -14.56 0.66 -4.73
C ASP A 69 -13.71 -0.31 -3.88
N ASP A 70 -13.24 0.15 -2.71
CA ASP A 70 -12.35 -0.58 -1.79
C ASP A 70 -12.89 -1.94 -1.39
N ARG A 71 -14.21 -2.08 -1.25
CA ARG A 71 -14.87 -3.35 -0.92
C ARG A 71 -14.64 -4.46 -1.95
N HIS A 72 -14.22 -4.13 -3.17
CA HIS A 72 -13.86 -5.10 -4.20
C HIS A 72 -12.35 -5.30 -4.30
N TRP A 73 -11.55 -4.42 -3.69
CA TRP A 73 -10.09 -4.40 -3.79
C TRP A 73 -9.43 -4.38 -2.42
N ALA A 74 -9.07 -3.20 -1.92
CA ALA A 74 -8.29 -3.09 -0.69
C ALA A 74 -8.99 -3.70 0.53
N ASP A 75 -10.32 -3.62 0.61
CA ASP A 75 -11.09 -4.17 1.74
C ASP A 75 -11.56 -5.63 1.53
N ASP A 76 -11.38 -6.22 0.34
CA ASP A 76 -11.72 -7.63 0.04
C ASP A 76 -10.56 -8.61 0.30
N VAL A 77 -9.51 -8.19 0.99
CA VAL A 77 -8.34 -9.03 1.27
C VAL A 77 -7.94 -8.97 2.74
N ASP A 78 -7.33 -10.03 3.26
CA ASP A 78 -6.81 -10.05 4.63
C ASP A 78 -5.58 -9.14 4.77
N LEU A 79 -4.71 -9.12 3.75
CA LEU A 79 -3.51 -8.29 3.70
C LEU A 79 -3.50 -7.46 2.41
N PHE A 80 -3.34 -6.16 2.56
CA PHE A 80 -3.13 -5.24 1.44
C PHE A 80 -1.72 -4.64 1.51
N TRP A 81 -0.95 -4.86 0.44
CA TRP A 81 0.36 -4.24 0.22
C TRP A 81 0.23 -3.15 -0.82
N ILE A 82 0.69 -1.95 -0.48
CA ILE A 82 0.79 -0.84 -1.44
C ILE A 82 2.20 -0.29 -1.45
N GLU A 83 2.75 -0.10 -2.64
CA GLU A 83 4.07 0.43 -2.85
C GLU A 83 4.07 1.52 -3.92
N THR A 84 4.38 2.75 -3.49
CA THR A 84 4.35 3.95 -4.32
C THR A 84 5.11 5.08 -3.62
N HIS A 85 5.16 6.28 -4.22
CA HIS A 85 5.53 7.47 -3.47
C HIS A 85 4.50 7.80 -2.40
N GLY A 86 4.97 8.29 -1.27
CA GLY A 86 4.14 8.81 -0.20
C GLY A 86 4.50 10.26 0.11
N ASN A 87 3.57 10.93 0.76
CA ASN A 87 3.75 12.28 1.28
C ASN A 87 2.82 12.48 2.47
N HIS A 88 3.13 13.46 3.31
CA HIS A 88 2.21 14.00 4.30
C HIS A 88 1.81 15.40 3.86
N ASP A 89 0.53 15.71 3.90
CA ASP A 89 0.01 17.06 3.79
C ASP A 89 -0.83 17.42 5.03
N ASP A 90 -1.35 18.64 5.08
CA ASP A 90 -2.01 19.21 6.27
C ASP A 90 -3.28 18.46 6.72
N GLY A 91 -3.64 17.35 6.12
CA GLY A 91 -4.90 16.66 6.41
C GLY A 91 -4.87 15.15 6.44
N GLY A 92 -3.76 14.50 6.09
CA GLY A 92 -3.73 13.04 6.06
C GLY A 92 -2.59 12.47 5.22
N HIS A 93 -2.49 11.15 5.19
CA HIS A 93 -1.51 10.47 4.37
C HIS A 93 -1.93 10.53 2.92
N ALA A 94 -1.05 11.02 2.06
CA ALA A 94 -1.22 10.94 0.63
C ALA A 94 -0.31 9.83 0.10
N VAL A 95 -0.89 8.94 -0.67
CA VAL A 95 -0.16 7.96 -1.48
C VAL A 95 -0.34 8.40 -2.91
N LEU A 96 0.75 8.61 -3.63
CA LEU A 96 0.67 9.04 -5.03
C LEU A 96 0.29 7.84 -5.90
N LEU A 97 -0.94 7.82 -6.35
CA LEU A 97 -1.47 6.80 -7.23
C LEU A 97 -1.50 7.28 -8.68
N TYR A 98 -1.63 6.36 -9.59
CA TYR A 98 -1.70 6.70 -11.00
C TYR A 98 -3.01 7.42 -11.30
N ASP A 99 -2.93 8.60 -11.88
CA ASP A 99 -4.10 9.45 -12.18
C ASP A 99 -4.74 9.05 -13.50
N THR A 100 -6.08 8.97 -13.49
CA THR A 100 -6.90 8.93 -14.70
C THR A 100 -7.86 10.11 -14.69
N PRO A 101 -8.51 10.49 -15.81
CA PRO A 101 -9.50 11.55 -15.81
C PRO A 101 -10.68 11.35 -14.84
N ALA A 102 -10.85 10.14 -14.32
CA ALA A 102 -11.95 9.77 -13.42
C ALA A 102 -11.51 9.57 -11.96
N THR A 103 -10.20 9.59 -11.68
CA THR A 103 -9.65 9.32 -10.35
C THR A 103 -8.75 10.45 -9.90
N GLU A 104 -8.50 10.53 -8.61
CA GLU A 104 -7.55 11.48 -8.05
C GLU A 104 -6.12 10.92 -8.14
N TRP A 105 -5.12 11.79 -8.18
CA TRP A 105 -3.71 11.41 -8.28
C TRP A 105 -3.08 11.03 -6.93
N TYR A 106 -3.83 11.16 -5.86
CA TYR A 106 -3.43 10.79 -4.50
C TYR A 106 -4.61 10.19 -3.76
N ALA A 107 -4.30 9.29 -2.86
CA ALA A 107 -5.26 8.76 -1.92
C ALA A 107 -5.02 9.39 -0.54
N ASN A 108 -6.05 10.01 0.01
CA ASN A 108 -6.01 10.65 1.32
C ASN A 108 -6.67 9.76 2.36
N SER A 109 -5.97 9.51 3.47
CA SER A 109 -6.46 8.66 4.55
C SER A 109 -7.81 9.08 5.15
N SER A 110 -8.21 10.34 4.98
CA SER A 110 -9.54 10.79 5.39
C SER A 110 -10.69 10.16 4.62
N ARG A 111 -10.38 9.50 3.50
CA ARG A 111 -11.35 8.81 2.63
C ARG A 111 -11.24 7.29 2.68
N TRP A 112 -10.38 6.76 3.53
CA TRP A 112 -10.22 5.33 3.71
C TRP A 112 -11.00 4.87 4.94
N GLN A 113 -11.69 3.74 4.85
CA GLN A 113 -12.28 3.03 5.97
C GLN A 113 -12.12 1.55 5.71
N LEU A 114 -10.99 0.98 6.13
CA LEU A 114 -10.63 -0.39 5.83
C LEU A 114 -11.03 -1.36 6.95
N GLY A 115 -11.46 -2.55 6.56
CA GLY A 115 -11.96 -3.60 7.45
C GLY A 115 -13.46 -3.49 7.75
N GLU A 116 -14.18 -2.51 7.21
CA GLU A 116 -15.60 -2.34 7.46
C GLU A 116 -16.46 -3.46 6.86
N ASP A 117 -16.06 -3.97 5.71
CA ASP A 117 -16.66 -5.11 5.02
C ASP A 117 -16.15 -6.47 5.56
N TRP A 118 -15.37 -6.47 6.64
CA TRP A 118 -14.93 -7.61 7.45
C TRP A 118 -13.71 -8.39 6.91
N ASN A 119 -13.06 -7.96 5.88
CA ASN A 119 -11.96 -8.71 5.28
C ASN A 119 -10.59 -8.11 5.57
N ASN A 120 -10.39 -6.79 5.44
CA ASN A 120 -9.06 -6.22 5.60
C ASN A 120 -8.62 -6.20 7.07
N GLU A 121 -7.60 -6.99 7.36
CA GLU A 121 -7.00 -7.09 8.70
C GLU A 121 -5.72 -6.27 8.80
N TRP A 122 -4.96 -6.20 7.70
CA TRP A 122 -3.61 -5.65 7.70
C TRP A 122 -3.31 -4.86 6.43
N VAL A 123 -2.72 -3.67 6.61
CA VAL A 123 -2.18 -2.85 5.52
C VAL A 123 -0.69 -2.65 5.72
N MET A 124 0.08 -2.84 4.68
CA MET A 124 1.51 -2.54 4.59
C MET A 124 1.76 -1.55 3.48
N ALA A 125 2.14 -0.32 3.84
CA ALA A 125 2.40 0.77 2.89
C ALA A 125 3.90 1.06 2.80
N TYR A 126 4.56 0.52 1.78
CA TYR A 126 5.94 0.85 1.47
C TYR A 126 5.99 2.19 0.70
N SER A 127 5.80 3.26 1.43
CA SER A 127 5.70 4.62 0.89
C SER A 127 6.18 5.62 1.94
N CYS A 128 6.83 6.70 1.51
CA CYS A 128 7.37 7.71 2.42
C CYS A 128 6.27 8.34 3.28
N ASP A 129 6.59 8.69 4.52
CA ASP A 129 5.77 9.49 5.42
C ASP A 129 4.35 8.96 5.70
N THR A 130 4.03 7.74 5.31
CA THR A 130 2.67 7.19 5.44
C THR A 130 2.26 6.90 6.89
N ALA A 131 3.19 6.89 7.83
CA ALA A 131 2.94 6.81 9.26
C ALA A 131 3.60 7.96 10.04
N ALA A 132 3.87 9.10 9.41
CA ALA A 132 4.49 10.25 10.04
C ALA A 132 3.61 10.87 11.16
N LEU A 133 4.24 11.28 12.26
CA LEU A 133 3.53 11.76 13.46
C LEU A 133 2.52 12.89 13.25
N PRO A 134 2.80 13.92 12.43
CA PRO A 134 1.84 14.99 12.25
C PRO A 134 0.51 14.53 11.68
N THR A 135 0.50 13.38 11.02
CA THR A 135 -0.62 12.82 10.30
C THR A 135 -1.26 11.63 10.99
N VAL A 136 -0.66 11.15 12.10
CA VAL A 136 -1.15 9.97 12.84
C VAL A 136 -2.61 10.11 13.30
N THR A 137 -3.07 11.33 13.56
CA THR A 137 -4.48 11.57 13.91
C THR A 137 -5.43 11.33 12.73
N GLY A 138 -4.97 11.58 11.50
CA GLY A 138 -5.71 11.24 10.28
C GLY A 138 -5.79 9.73 10.05
N LEU A 139 -4.75 8.98 10.46
CA LEU A 139 -4.74 7.52 10.33
C LEU A 139 -5.86 6.83 11.11
N TRP A 140 -6.34 7.40 12.20
CA TRP A 140 -7.44 6.77 12.95
C TRP A 140 -8.71 6.59 12.11
N ASN A 141 -8.89 7.40 11.08
CA ASN A 141 -10.06 7.28 10.22
C ASN A 141 -10.05 6.02 9.37
N ILE A 142 -8.87 5.48 9.05
CA ILE A 142 -8.75 4.28 8.22
C ILE A 142 -9.11 2.99 8.97
N PHE A 143 -9.06 3.01 10.32
CA PHE A 143 -9.32 1.84 11.15
C PHE A 143 -10.83 1.64 11.39
N ALA A 144 -11.59 1.20 10.37
CA ALA A 144 -12.99 0.83 10.61
C ALA A 144 -13.07 -0.50 11.41
N ARG A 145 -12.31 -1.52 10.99
CA ARG A 145 -12.08 -2.78 11.72
C ARG A 145 -10.71 -3.39 11.44
N MET A 146 -9.96 -2.80 10.57
CA MET A 146 -8.58 -3.17 10.31
C MET A 146 -7.77 -3.16 11.61
N HIS A 147 -6.89 -4.13 11.80
CA HIS A 147 -6.15 -4.28 13.05
C HIS A 147 -4.78 -3.63 13.05
N ILE A 148 -4.06 -3.64 11.91
CA ILE A 148 -2.69 -3.13 11.84
C ILE A 148 -2.47 -2.38 10.53
N TYR A 149 -1.91 -1.19 10.66
CA TYR A 149 -1.33 -0.42 9.57
C TYR A 149 0.18 -0.30 9.78
N CYS A 150 0.94 -0.79 8.82
CA CYS A 150 2.39 -0.64 8.75
C CYS A 150 2.74 0.39 7.69
N GLY A 151 3.44 1.44 8.07
CA GLY A 151 3.88 2.50 7.16
C GLY A 151 5.19 3.10 7.61
N ALA A 152 5.76 3.99 6.81
CA ALA A 152 6.99 4.67 7.12
C ALA A 152 6.75 5.96 7.91
N TRP A 153 7.60 6.17 8.91
CA TRP A 153 7.64 7.42 9.67
C TRP A 153 8.30 8.58 8.91
N ASP A 154 9.21 8.26 8.01
CA ASP A 154 10.07 9.15 7.24
C ASP A 154 10.24 8.58 5.83
N LEU A 155 11.31 8.96 5.15
CA LEU A 155 11.58 8.52 3.78
C LEU A 155 11.87 7.01 3.71
N MET A 156 11.25 6.35 2.75
CA MET A 156 11.59 4.99 2.34
C MET A 156 12.58 5.03 1.17
N TRP A 157 13.64 4.24 1.27
CA TRP A 157 14.66 4.20 0.23
C TRP A 157 14.26 3.27 -0.91
N ASP A 158 14.40 3.77 -2.15
CA ASP A 158 14.33 2.97 -3.36
C ASP A 158 15.74 2.68 -3.87
N GLY A 159 16.39 1.67 -3.32
CA GLY A 159 17.78 1.33 -3.61
C GLY A 159 18.05 -0.15 -3.61
N ILE A 160 19.23 -0.56 -4.12
CA ILE A 160 19.65 -1.95 -4.17
C ILE A 160 19.77 -2.62 -2.79
N THR A 161 19.88 -1.83 -1.75
CA THR A 161 19.91 -2.35 -0.36
C THR A 161 18.54 -2.63 0.22
N THR A 162 17.47 -2.23 -0.48
CA THR A 162 16.09 -2.41 -0.05
C THR A 162 15.26 -3.19 -1.06
N ASP A 163 15.88 -3.73 -2.12
CA ASP A 163 15.17 -4.44 -3.17
C ASP A 163 14.61 -5.79 -2.72
N GLU A 164 15.17 -6.38 -1.65
CA GLU A 164 14.72 -7.64 -1.05
C GLU A 164 13.71 -7.46 0.10
N CYS A 165 13.38 -6.23 0.53
CA CYS A 165 12.47 -6.01 1.67
C CYS A 165 11.14 -6.76 1.56
N GLY A 166 10.57 -6.87 0.38
CA GLY A 166 9.32 -7.63 0.18
C GLY A 166 9.51 -9.15 0.34
N ASP A 167 10.66 -9.68 -0.06
CA ASP A 167 11.04 -11.07 0.19
C ASP A 167 11.17 -11.31 1.70
N ASP A 168 11.87 -10.43 2.42
CA ASP A 168 12.11 -10.57 3.85
C ASP A 168 10.81 -10.47 4.66
N VAL A 169 9.96 -9.48 4.35
CA VAL A 169 8.62 -9.38 4.96
C VAL A 169 7.81 -10.65 4.69
N GLY A 170 7.81 -11.12 3.44
CA GLY A 170 7.08 -12.32 3.05
C GLY A 170 7.60 -13.58 3.76
N ASP A 171 8.91 -13.74 3.87
CA ASP A 171 9.52 -14.86 4.59
C ASP A 171 9.16 -14.84 6.08
N ASN A 172 9.24 -13.68 6.73
CA ASN A 172 8.89 -13.52 8.14
C ASN A 172 7.41 -13.88 8.38
N LEU A 173 6.49 -13.39 7.54
CA LEU A 173 5.07 -13.74 7.61
C LEU A 173 4.83 -15.25 7.45
N VAL A 174 5.48 -15.88 6.48
CA VAL A 174 5.34 -17.32 6.20
C VAL A 174 5.91 -18.17 7.34
N HIS A 175 6.95 -17.71 8.02
CA HIS A 175 7.52 -18.39 9.19
C HIS A 175 6.72 -18.17 10.48
N GLY A 176 5.67 -17.35 10.44
CA GLY A 176 4.72 -17.19 11.53
C GLY A 176 4.98 -16.01 12.44
N ASP A 177 5.78 -15.06 12.00
CA ASP A 177 5.93 -13.80 12.72
C ASP A 177 4.62 -12.99 12.68
N THR A 178 4.46 -12.14 13.68
CA THR A 178 3.36 -11.17 13.66
C THR A 178 3.58 -10.17 12.55
N VAL A 179 2.49 -9.61 12.02
CA VAL A 179 2.53 -8.63 10.91
C VAL A 179 3.46 -7.45 11.23
N SER A 180 3.40 -6.94 12.46
CA SER A 180 4.27 -5.83 12.90
C SER A 180 5.75 -6.23 12.97
N HIS A 181 6.07 -7.44 13.42
CA HIS A 181 7.45 -7.97 13.44
C HIS A 181 7.96 -8.18 12.02
N ALA A 182 7.16 -8.84 11.18
CA ALA A 182 7.53 -9.10 9.79
C ALA A 182 7.86 -7.79 9.04
N TRP A 183 7.06 -6.74 9.27
CA TRP A 183 7.34 -5.42 8.72
C TRP A 183 8.62 -4.82 9.28
N HIS A 184 8.75 -4.76 10.61
CA HIS A 184 9.89 -4.10 11.27
C HIS A 184 11.24 -4.76 10.94
N ASP A 185 11.27 -6.08 10.80
CA ASP A 185 12.50 -6.83 10.56
C ASP A 185 12.81 -7.00 9.07
N GLY A 186 11.82 -6.80 8.18
CA GLY A 186 11.96 -6.90 6.73
C GLY A 186 12.15 -5.57 6.00
N VAL A 187 11.99 -4.43 6.67
CA VAL A 187 12.08 -3.08 6.12
C VAL A 187 13.13 -2.27 6.88
#